data_ff11cced64ed07e67b8e8fab99c90863
#
_entry.id   ff11cced64ed07e67b8e8fab99c90863
#
_cell.length_a   1.000
_cell.length_b   1.000
_cell.length_c   1.000
_cell.angle_alpha   90.00
_cell.angle_beta   90.00
_cell.angle_gamma   90.00
#
_symmetry.space_group_name_H-M   'P 1'
#
loop_
_entity.id
_entity.type
_entity.pdbx_description
1 polymer ?
#
loop_
_entity_poly.entity_id
_entity_poly.type
_entity_poly.pdbx_seq_one_letter_code
_entity_poly.pdbx_strand_id
1 'polypeptide(L)'
;MKSSSILSYIHTLLRAAISPGDVVIDATAGNGHDTLFLATCVGSSGVVYAFDIQSAALHATAAITENAGADIRLRLAGHQHMAEHVDAEHHGGIRAVVFNLGYLPSGDKGVTTTADTTTTAVQQAIDLLAPNGVLAIVCYLHDQGRVEYDALLGVLAALPQHQATVLECRFRNQQGNPPVAFVVTKQPHTKATS
;
A
#
# COMPACT_ATOMS: atom_id res chain seq x y z
N MET A 1 16.73 -13.65 -17.34
CA MET A 1 15.77 -12.62 -16.93
C MET A 1 14.91 -13.20 -15.81
N LYS A 2 14.90 -12.61 -14.61
CA LYS A 2 13.93 -12.99 -13.56
C LYS A 2 12.52 -12.74 -14.11
N SER A 3 11.61 -13.69 -13.91
CA SER A 3 10.20 -13.50 -14.26
C SER A 3 9.69 -12.19 -13.69
N SER A 4 9.17 -11.30 -14.53
CA SER A 4 8.61 -10.02 -14.10
C SER A 4 7.34 -10.31 -13.30
N SER A 5 7.33 -9.97 -12.01
CA SER A 5 6.14 -10.07 -11.15
C SER A 5 5.38 -8.74 -11.18
N ILE A 6 4.08 -8.77 -10.87
CA ILE A 6 3.29 -7.55 -10.74
C ILE A 6 3.89 -6.61 -9.69
N LEU A 7 4.41 -7.16 -8.59
CA LEU A 7 5.08 -6.42 -7.53
C LEU A 7 6.32 -5.67 -8.04
N SER A 8 7.10 -6.26 -8.95
CA SER A 8 8.26 -5.59 -9.56
C SER A 8 7.86 -4.36 -10.39
N TYR A 9 6.74 -4.41 -11.09
CA TYR A 9 6.19 -3.25 -11.81
C TYR A 9 5.71 -2.18 -10.84
N ILE A 10 5.00 -2.57 -9.78
CA ILE A 10 4.55 -1.64 -8.73
C ILE A 10 5.75 -0.97 -8.06
N HIS A 11 6.81 -1.70 -7.70
CA HIS A 11 8.04 -1.12 -7.14
C HIS A 11 8.70 -0.12 -8.11
N THR A 12 8.71 -0.41 -9.42
CA THR A 12 9.26 0.53 -10.42
C THR A 12 8.45 1.84 -10.46
N LEU A 13 7.12 1.73 -10.41
CA LEU A 13 6.21 2.89 -10.41
C LEU A 13 6.36 3.70 -9.12
N LEU A 14 6.39 3.04 -7.95
CA LEU A 14 6.57 3.70 -6.66
C LEU A 14 7.93 4.40 -6.56
N ARG A 15 9.01 3.76 -7.06
CA ARG A 15 10.34 4.39 -7.10
C ARG A 15 10.38 5.68 -7.92
N ALA A 16 9.56 5.77 -8.97
CA ALA A 16 9.44 6.99 -9.78
C ALA A 16 8.58 8.08 -9.11
N ALA A 17 7.69 7.69 -8.19
CA ALA A 17 6.77 8.60 -7.51
C ALA A 17 7.31 9.13 -6.17
N ILE A 18 8.18 8.35 -5.49
CA ILE A 18 8.70 8.66 -4.16
C ILE A 18 10.05 9.37 -4.27
N SER A 19 10.25 10.39 -3.47
CA SER A 19 11.49 11.15 -3.33
C SER A 19 12.10 11.01 -1.93
N PRO A 20 13.41 11.21 -1.76
CA PRO A 20 14.02 11.30 -0.43
C PRO A 20 13.33 12.37 0.42
N GLY A 21 13.04 12.03 1.68
CA GLY A 21 12.33 12.88 2.63
C GLY A 21 10.80 12.72 2.62
N ASP A 22 10.23 11.95 1.68
CA ASP A 22 8.79 11.69 1.67
C ASP A 22 8.34 10.83 2.87
N VAL A 23 7.06 10.94 3.18
CA VAL A 23 6.35 10.09 4.14
C VAL A 23 5.51 9.08 3.39
N VAL A 24 5.66 7.80 3.72
CA VAL A 24 4.99 6.69 3.04
C VAL A 24 4.41 5.69 4.03
N ILE A 25 3.50 4.84 3.55
CA ILE A 25 2.83 3.82 4.35
C ILE A 25 2.96 2.44 3.68
N ASP A 26 3.40 1.45 4.45
CA ASP A 26 3.19 0.03 4.18
C ASP A 26 2.02 -0.45 5.04
N ALA A 27 0.88 -0.69 4.41
CA ALA A 27 -0.35 -1.06 5.11
C ALA A 27 -0.43 -2.55 5.47
N THR A 28 0.56 -3.36 5.04
CA THR A 28 0.61 -4.82 5.19
C THR A 28 2.06 -5.28 5.34
N ALA A 29 2.74 -4.88 6.41
CA ALA A 29 4.19 -5.02 6.59
C ALA A 29 4.71 -6.46 6.40
N GLY A 30 4.01 -7.45 6.93
CA GLY A 30 4.36 -8.86 6.77
C GLY A 30 5.81 -9.15 7.15
N ASN A 31 6.59 -9.67 6.20
CA ASN A 31 8.02 -9.94 6.40
C ASN A 31 8.92 -8.71 6.17
N GLY A 32 8.38 -7.52 5.95
CA GLY A 32 9.10 -6.25 5.88
C GLY A 32 9.73 -5.92 4.52
N HIS A 33 9.50 -6.72 3.48
CA HIS A 33 10.14 -6.50 2.18
C HIS A 33 9.69 -5.21 1.50
N ASP A 34 8.39 -4.89 1.55
CA ASP A 34 7.85 -3.65 1.00
C ASP A 34 8.24 -2.47 1.90
N THR A 35 8.24 -2.63 3.23
CA THR A 35 8.76 -1.62 4.18
C THR A 35 10.22 -1.27 3.88
N LEU A 36 11.10 -2.26 3.69
CA LEU A 36 12.51 -2.03 3.36
C LEU A 36 12.67 -1.34 1.99
N PHE A 37 11.89 -1.75 1.00
CA PHE A 37 11.87 -1.09 -0.30
C PHE A 37 11.48 0.39 -0.19
N LEU A 38 10.40 0.70 0.54
CA LEU A 38 9.94 2.06 0.79
C LEU A 38 11.00 2.88 1.54
N ALA A 39 11.60 2.31 2.59
CA ALA A 39 12.69 2.96 3.34
C ALA A 39 13.88 3.33 2.45
N THR A 40 14.23 2.45 1.50
CA THR A 40 15.27 2.73 0.50
C THR A 40 14.89 3.92 -0.41
N CYS A 41 13.60 4.07 -0.74
CA CYS A 41 13.14 5.16 -1.59
C CYS A 41 13.13 6.52 -0.87
N VAL A 42 12.68 6.55 0.39
CA VAL A 42 12.55 7.80 1.16
C VAL A 42 13.88 8.25 1.78
N GLY A 43 14.85 7.34 1.94
CA GLY A 43 16.18 7.65 2.50
C GLY A 43 16.13 8.10 3.96
N SER A 44 17.27 8.60 4.46
CA SER A 44 17.46 8.90 5.89
C SER A 44 16.65 10.10 6.43
N SER A 45 16.07 10.91 5.57
CA SER A 45 15.21 12.03 5.94
C SER A 45 13.72 11.71 5.84
N GLY A 46 13.35 10.52 5.35
CA GLY A 46 11.96 10.10 5.16
C GLY A 46 11.41 9.25 6.28
N VAL A 47 10.10 9.08 6.26
CA VAL A 47 9.34 8.31 7.26
C VAL A 47 8.57 7.19 6.57
N VAL A 48 8.59 5.98 7.17
CA VAL A 48 7.79 4.83 6.74
C VAL A 48 6.92 4.37 7.91
N TYR A 49 5.60 4.52 7.78
CA TYR A 49 4.67 3.83 8.68
C TYR A 49 4.45 2.41 8.16
N ALA A 50 4.57 1.41 9.02
CA ALA A 50 4.38 0.01 8.65
C ALA A 50 3.37 -0.65 9.60
N PHE A 51 2.28 -1.16 9.03
CA PHE A 51 1.14 -1.71 9.76
C PHE A 51 1.08 -3.22 9.62
N ASP A 52 0.85 -3.90 10.73
CA ASP A 52 0.44 -5.31 10.75
C ASP A 52 -0.32 -5.61 12.04
N ILE A 53 -1.24 -6.57 11.99
CA ILE A 53 -1.98 -7.04 13.17
C ILE A 53 -1.22 -8.15 13.93
N GLN A 54 -0.19 -8.72 13.31
CA GLN A 54 0.63 -9.78 13.90
C GLN A 54 1.95 -9.20 14.41
N SER A 55 2.21 -9.34 15.71
CA SER A 55 3.48 -8.89 16.32
C SER A 55 4.70 -9.59 15.70
N ALA A 56 4.56 -10.85 15.28
CA ALA A 56 5.61 -11.61 14.62
C ALA A 56 6.03 -10.96 13.28
N ALA A 57 5.07 -10.42 12.52
CA ALA A 57 5.32 -9.67 11.28
C ALA A 57 6.14 -8.40 11.56
N LEU A 58 5.75 -7.64 12.59
CA LEU A 58 6.48 -6.42 12.97
C LEU A 58 7.89 -6.73 13.49
N HIS A 59 8.10 -7.83 14.21
CA HIS A 59 9.44 -8.26 14.60
C HIS A 59 10.31 -8.61 13.38
N ALA A 60 9.74 -9.33 12.40
CA ALA A 60 10.45 -9.63 11.15
C ALA A 60 10.78 -8.35 10.36
N THR A 61 9.81 -7.43 10.28
CA THR A 61 10.00 -6.11 9.65
C THR A 61 11.09 -5.32 10.35
N ALA A 62 11.08 -5.23 11.69
CA ALA A 62 12.12 -4.54 12.47
C ALA A 62 13.51 -5.09 12.16
N ALA A 63 13.66 -6.42 12.12
CA ALA A 63 14.94 -7.08 11.86
C ALA A 63 15.49 -6.78 10.46
N ILE A 64 14.64 -6.84 9.43
CA ILE A 64 15.09 -6.60 8.03
C ILE A 64 15.38 -5.11 7.77
N THR A 65 14.75 -4.22 8.53
CA THR A 65 14.87 -2.77 8.34
C THR A 65 15.84 -2.08 9.29
N GLU A 66 16.50 -2.82 10.19
CA GLU A 66 17.41 -2.29 11.22
C GLU A 66 18.43 -1.27 10.69
N ASN A 67 18.95 -1.50 9.50
CA ASN A 67 19.98 -0.66 8.87
C ASN A 67 19.44 0.17 7.67
N ALA A 68 18.14 0.36 7.57
CA ALA A 68 17.53 1.03 6.41
C ALA A 68 17.76 2.56 6.36
N GLY A 69 18.11 3.16 7.50
CA GLY A 69 18.43 4.58 7.62
C GLY A 69 17.21 5.52 7.72
N ALA A 70 16.04 5.13 7.23
CA ALA A 70 14.79 5.91 7.34
C ALA A 70 14.18 5.82 8.75
N ASP A 71 13.32 6.78 9.12
CA ASP A 71 12.49 6.70 10.33
C ASP A 71 11.33 5.70 10.09
N ILE A 72 11.46 4.50 10.66
CA ILE A 72 10.47 3.43 10.49
C ILE A 72 9.59 3.32 11.72
N ARG A 73 8.30 3.59 11.54
CA ARG A 73 7.27 3.62 12.58
C ARG A 73 6.37 2.41 12.49
N LEU A 74 6.72 1.35 13.22
CA LEU A 74 5.93 0.12 13.27
C LEU A 74 4.65 0.32 14.09
N ARG A 75 3.52 -0.15 13.57
CA ARG A 75 2.20 -0.01 14.20
C ARG A 75 1.52 -1.39 14.29
N LEU A 76 1.37 -1.89 15.50
CA LEU A 76 0.60 -3.12 15.76
C LEU A 76 -0.90 -2.78 15.73
N ALA A 77 -1.43 -2.61 14.53
CA ALA A 77 -2.81 -2.22 14.29
C ALA A 77 -3.26 -2.69 12.91
N GLY A 78 -4.56 -2.93 12.76
CA GLY A 78 -5.14 -3.18 11.45
C GLY A 78 -5.08 -1.94 10.57
N HIS A 79 -4.83 -2.12 9.29
CA HIS A 79 -4.71 -1.02 8.32
C HIS A 79 -5.97 -0.15 8.23
N GLN A 80 -7.15 -0.66 8.60
CA GLN A 80 -8.39 0.12 8.68
C GLN A 80 -8.39 1.21 9.77
N HIS A 81 -7.36 1.24 10.61
CA HIS A 81 -7.14 2.25 11.65
C HIS A 81 -5.95 3.18 11.34
N MET A 82 -5.44 3.16 10.08
CA MET A 82 -4.21 3.88 9.76
C MET A 82 -4.30 5.39 10.04
N ALA A 83 -5.45 6.01 9.82
CA ALA A 83 -5.62 7.43 10.09
C ALA A 83 -5.46 7.81 11.57
N GLU A 84 -5.73 6.89 12.49
CA GLU A 84 -5.55 7.10 13.94
C GLU A 84 -4.08 6.97 14.37
N HIS A 85 -3.27 6.25 13.58
CA HIS A 85 -1.88 5.90 13.90
C HIS A 85 -0.83 6.65 13.07
N VAL A 86 -1.24 7.36 12.03
CA VAL A 86 -0.40 8.29 11.29
C VAL A 86 -0.46 9.64 12.03
N ASP A 87 0.70 10.26 12.26
CA ASP A 87 0.76 11.52 12.96
C ASP A 87 0.01 12.61 12.19
N ALA A 88 -0.76 13.44 12.89
CA ALA A 88 -1.67 14.42 12.29
C ALA A 88 -0.96 15.41 11.33
N GLU A 89 0.32 15.72 11.57
CA GLU A 89 1.14 16.57 10.70
C GLU A 89 1.39 15.96 9.32
N HIS A 90 1.27 14.63 9.17
CA HIS A 90 1.45 13.93 7.91
C HIS A 90 0.14 13.70 7.14
N HIS A 91 -1.02 14.03 7.72
CA HIS A 91 -2.31 13.88 7.03
C HIS A 91 -2.37 14.78 5.78
N GLY A 92 -2.75 14.19 4.66
CA GLY A 92 -2.75 14.86 3.36
C GLY A 92 -1.34 15.10 2.78
N GLY A 93 -0.29 14.58 3.45
CA GLY A 93 1.12 14.64 3.03
C GLY A 93 1.73 13.30 2.64
N ILE A 94 0.99 12.21 2.73
CA ILE A 94 1.50 10.86 2.40
C ILE A 94 1.76 10.75 0.89
N ARG A 95 3.01 10.44 0.52
CA ARG A 95 3.41 10.33 -0.89
C ARG A 95 2.98 9.00 -1.51
N ALA A 96 3.09 7.90 -0.76
CA ALA A 96 2.69 6.58 -1.24
C ALA A 96 2.11 5.73 -0.12
N VAL A 97 1.11 4.91 -0.48
CA VAL A 97 0.56 3.83 0.37
C VAL A 97 0.62 2.53 -0.41
N VAL A 98 1.09 1.45 0.22
CA VAL A 98 1.17 0.12 -0.40
C VAL A 98 0.34 -0.87 0.41
N PHE A 99 -0.45 -1.67 -0.31
CA PHE A 99 -1.10 -2.87 0.19
C PHE A 99 -0.62 -4.08 -0.60
N ASN A 100 -0.23 -5.13 0.10
CA ASN A 100 0.07 -6.43 -0.47
C ASN A 100 -0.89 -7.44 0.19
N LEU A 101 -2.11 -7.53 -0.36
CA LEU A 101 -3.24 -8.22 0.28
C LEU A 101 -3.07 -9.73 0.24
N GLY A 102 -3.38 -10.38 1.36
CA GLY A 102 -3.29 -11.82 1.50
C GLY A 102 -2.99 -12.22 2.94
N TYR A 103 -2.33 -13.36 3.09
CA TYR A 103 -1.89 -13.88 4.39
C TYR A 103 -0.36 -13.84 4.51
N LEU A 104 0.14 -13.75 5.72
CA LEU A 104 1.57 -13.86 5.99
C LEU A 104 2.04 -15.29 5.64
N PRO A 105 2.96 -15.49 4.69
CA PRO A 105 3.35 -16.83 4.20
C PRO A 105 3.80 -17.81 5.28
N SER A 106 4.37 -17.29 6.38
CA SER A 106 4.86 -18.07 7.53
C SER A 106 4.00 -17.89 8.78
N GLY A 107 2.87 -17.16 8.69
CA GLY A 107 1.99 -16.85 9.80
C GLY A 107 0.77 -17.74 9.90
N ASP A 108 -0.15 -17.35 10.78
CA ASP A 108 -1.46 -17.99 10.90
C ASP A 108 -2.30 -17.62 9.64
N LYS A 109 -2.59 -18.63 8.81
CA LYS A 109 -3.40 -18.47 7.60
C LYS A 109 -4.88 -18.15 7.89
N GLY A 110 -5.33 -18.31 9.12
CA GLY A 110 -6.64 -17.86 9.58
C GLY A 110 -6.72 -16.34 9.74
N VAL A 111 -5.56 -15.68 9.84
CA VAL A 111 -5.44 -14.23 9.93
C VAL A 111 -5.13 -13.68 8.54
N THR A 112 -6.14 -13.15 7.89
CA THR A 112 -6.03 -12.57 6.54
C THR A 112 -6.80 -11.25 6.48
N THR A 113 -6.48 -10.42 5.50
CA THR A 113 -7.26 -9.22 5.18
C THR A 113 -8.69 -9.59 4.76
N THR A 114 -9.63 -8.71 4.97
CA THR A 114 -11.04 -8.89 4.59
C THR A 114 -11.52 -7.72 3.74
N ALA A 115 -12.54 -7.94 2.92
CA ALA A 115 -13.10 -6.90 2.06
C ALA A 115 -13.49 -5.63 2.84
N ASP A 116 -14.12 -5.77 4.02
CA ASP A 116 -14.58 -4.64 4.82
C ASP A 116 -13.41 -3.83 5.41
N THR A 117 -12.41 -4.51 5.99
CA THR A 117 -11.23 -3.83 6.56
C THR A 117 -10.41 -3.17 5.45
N THR A 118 -10.26 -3.83 4.31
CA THR A 118 -9.48 -3.33 3.18
C THR A 118 -10.14 -2.14 2.51
N THR A 119 -11.46 -2.16 2.25
CA THR A 119 -12.16 -1.02 1.65
C THR A 119 -12.16 0.21 2.56
N THR A 120 -12.32 0.03 3.87
CA THR A 120 -12.19 1.10 4.86
C THR A 120 -10.78 1.70 4.84
N ALA A 121 -9.74 0.85 4.81
CA ALA A 121 -8.36 1.29 4.78
C ALA A 121 -8.00 2.02 3.48
N VAL A 122 -8.52 1.57 2.34
CA VAL A 122 -8.30 2.22 1.04
C VAL A 122 -8.89 3.64 1.03
N GLN A 123 -10.08 3.83 1.61
CA GLN A 123 -10.66 5.17 1.74
C GLN A 123 -9.77 6.08 2.60
N GLN A 124 -9.32 5.60 3.77
CA GLN A 124 -8.40 6.36 4.63
C GLN A 124 -7.07 6.66 3.91
N ALA A 125 -6.54 5.69 3.17
CA ALA A 125 -5.31 5.88 2.39
C ALA A 125 -5.47 7.02 1.37
N ILE A 126 -6.58 7.07 0.62
CA ILE A 126 -6.86 8.13 -0.36
C ILE A 126 -6.95 9.49 0.35
N ASP A 127 -7.59 9.56 1.51
CA ASP A 127 -7.73 10.81 2.27
C ASP A 127 -6.36 11.31 2.77
N LEU A 128 -5.50 10.41 3.26
CA LEU A 128 -4.16 10.70 3.75
C LEU A 128 -3.16 11.10 2.65
N LEU A 129 -3.38 10.68 1.39
CA LEU A 129 -2.47 10.99 0.28
C LEU A 129 -2.32 12.49 0.05
N ALA A 130 -1.10 12.90 -0.26
CA ALA A 130 -0.80 14.20 -0.86
C ALA A 130 -1.38 14.31 -2.29
N PRO A 131 -1.56 15.50 -2.82
CA PRO A 131 -1.79 15.70 -4.26
C PRO A 131 -0.71 14.98 -5.10
N ASN A 132 -1.10 14.26 -6.12
CA ASN A 132 -0.25 13.34 -6.91
C ASN A 132 0.38 12.20 -6.10
N GLY A 133 -0.08 11.94 -4.88
CA GLY A 133 0.28 10.76 -4.11
C GLY A 133 -0.30 9.49 -4.73
N VAL A 134 0.35 8.36 -4.48
CA VAL A 134 0.05 7.08 -5.13
C VAL A 134 -0.36 6.04 -4.10
N LEU A 135 -1.49 5.39 -4.32
CA LEU A 135 -1.90 4.18 -3.62
C LEU A 135 -1.70 2.98 -4.55
N ALA A 136 -0.96 1.98 -4.12
CA ALA A 136 -0.76 0.74 -4.85
C ALA A 136 -1.31 -0.45 -4.04
N ILE A 137 -2.16 -1.26 -4.67
CA ILE A 137 -2.82 -2.41 -4.02
C ILE A 137 -2.55 -3.64 -4.87
N VAL A 138 -1.87 -4.65 -4.31
CA VAL A 138 -1.66 -5.95 -4.96
C VAL A 138 -2.64 -6.95 -4.39
N CYS A 139 -3.44 -7.58 -5.26
CA CYS A 139 -4.45 -8.56 -4.92
C CYS A 139 -4.07 -9.94 -5.48
N TYR A 140 -4.08 -10.97 -4.65
CA TYR A 140 -3.88 -12.36 -5.05
C TYR A 140 -5.25 -13.04 -5.24
N LEU A 141 -5.56 -13.48 -6.47
CA LEU A 141 -6.90 -13.94 -6.87
C LEU A 141 -7.20 -15.41 -6.50
N HIS A 142 -6.82 -15.86 -5.30
CA HIS A 142 -7.34 -17.10 -4.71
C HIS A 142 -8.61 -16.79 -3.89
N ASP A 143 -9.32 -17.80 -3.43
CA ASP A 143 -10.71 -17.71 -2.93
C ASP A 143 -11.09 -16.41 -2.16
N GLN A 144 -10.49 -16.15 -1.01
CA GLN A 144 -10.77 -14.92 -0.23
C GLN A 144 -10.27 -13.66 -0.93
N GLY A 145 -9.12 -13.72 -1.59
CA GLY A 145 -8.57 -12.58 -2.32
C GLY A 145 -9.42 -12.14 -3.51
N ARG A 146 -10.26 -13.04 -4.07
CA ARG A 146 -11.24 -12.66 -5.09
C ARG A 146 -12.37 -11.81 -4.53
N VAL A 147 -12.84 -12.12 -3.32
CA VAL A 147 -13.87 -11.31 -2.63
C VAL A 147 -13.34 -9.90 -2.34
N GLU A 148 -12.10 -9.79 -1.86
CA GLU A 148 -11.46 -8.49 -1.65
C GLU A 148 -11.28 -7.72 -2.97
N TYR A 149 -10.81 -8.40 -4.02
CA TYR A 149 -10.64 -7.81 -5.34
C TYR A 149 -11.98 -7.26 -5.89
N ASP A 150 -13.08 -8.02 -5.83
CA ASP A 150 -14.37 -7.60 -6.33
C ASP A 150 -14.94 -6.40 -5.55
N ALA A 151 -14.75 -6.38 -4.22
CA ALA A 151 -15.12 -5.24 -3.36
C ALA A 151 -14.29 -4.00 -3.70
N LEU A 152 -12.97 -4.14 -3.86
CA LEU A 152 -12.08 -3.05 -4.24
C LEU A 152 -12.43 -2.49 -5.62
N LEU A 153 -12.69 -3.35 -6.59
CA LEU A 153 -13.10 -2.95 -7.95
C LEU A 153 -14.34 -2.06 -7.89
N GLY A 154 -15.36 -2.43 -7.06
CA GLY A 154 -16.56 -1.62 -6.88
C GLY A 154 -16.27 -0.24 -6.29
N VAL A 155 -15.49 -0.18 -5.20
CA VAL A 155 -15.14 1.07 -4.51
C VAL A 155 -14.28 1.97 -5.41
N LEU A 156 -13.27 1.42 -6.04
CA LEU A 156 -12.32 2.19 -6.87
C LEU A 156 -12.97 2.69 -8.17
N ALA A 157 -13.85 1.90 -8.79
CA ALA A 157 -14.58 2.32 -9.98
C ALA A 157 -15.59 3.45 -9.70
N ALA A 158 -16.06 3.58 -8.47
CA ALA A 158 -16.97 4.63 -8.04
C ALA A 158 -16.28 5.96 -7.70
N LEU A 159 -14.94 6.00 -7.61
CA LEU A 159 -14.20 7.22 -7.32
C LEU A 159 -14.41 8.29 -8.40
N PRO A 160 -14.76 9.53 -8.03
CA PRO A 160 -14.87 10.62 -8.99
C PRO A 160 -13.52 10.90 -9.68
N GLN A 161 -13.52 11.09 -11.01
CA GLN A 161 -12.29 11.36 -11.79
C GLN A 161 -11.53 12.61 -11.34
N HIS A 162 -12.23 13.59 -10.77
CA HIS A 162 -11.58 14.79 -10.23
C HIS A 162 -10.90 14.55 -8.89
N GLN A 163 -11.19 13.45 -8.20
CA GLN A 163 -10.57 13.05 -6.94
C GLN A 163 -9.36 12.16 -7.17
N ALA A 164 -9.48 11.17 -8.06
CA ALA A 164 -8.41 10.22 -8.34
C ALA A 164 -8.53 9.59 -9.73
N THR A 165 -7.38 9.19 -10.27
CA THR A 165 -7.32 8.28 -11.43
C THR A 165 -6.99 6.87 -10.94
N VAL A 166 -7.73 5.89 -11.44
CA VAL A 166 -7.54 4.48 -11.11
C VAL A 166 -7.08 3.69 -12.33
N LEU A 167 -6.01 2.95 -12.18
CA LEU A 167 -5.48 2.04 -13.19
C LEU A 167 -5.45 0.62 -12.64
N GLU A 168 -5.94 -0.34 -13.41
CA GLU A 168 -5.76 -1.77 -13.13
C GLU A 168 -4.60 -2.32 -13.96
N CYS A 169 -3.63 -2.96 -13.31
CA CYS A 169 -2.48 -3.60 -13.91
C CYS A 169 -2.65 -5.13 -13.86
N ARG A 170 -2.63 -5.78 -15.04
CA ARG A 170 -2.88 -7.22 -15.16
C ARG A 170 -2.04 -7.84 -16.26
N PHE A 171 -1.43 -9.00 -15.98
CA PHE A 171 -0.81 -9.81 -17.04
C PHE A 171 -1.88 -10.50 -17.91
N ARG A 172 -1.76 -10.38 -19.22
CA ARG A 172 -2.75 -10.96 -20.15
C ARG A 172 -2.43 -12.38 -20.60
N ASN A 173 -1.18 -12.79 -20.54
CA ASN A 173 -0.66 -14.05 -21.07
C ASN A 173 -0.18 -15.02 -19.98
N GLN A 174 -0.35 -14.68 -18.71
CA GLN A 174 -0.02 -15.59 -17.61
C GLN A 174 -1.25 -16.46 -17.26
N GLN A 175 -0.98 -17.74 -16.96
CA GLN A 175 -1.98 -18.72 -16.53
C GLN A 175 -2.00 -18.83 -14.99
N GLY A 176 -3.05 -19.42 -14.42
CA GLY A 176 -3.10 -19.76 -12.99
C GLY A 176 -3.42 -18.59 -12.07
N ASN A 177 -4.34 -17.70 -12.45
CA ASN A 177 -4.80 -16.58 -11.61
C ASN A 177 -3.67 -15.68 -11.10
N PRO A 178 -2.85 -15.09 -11.99
CA PRO A 178 -1.78 -14.19 -11.56
C PRO A 178 -2.33 -13.03 -10.75
N PRO A 179 -1.53 -12.48 -9.81
CA PRO A 179 -1.94 -11.30 -9.05
C PRO A 179 -2.28 -10.11 -9.96
N VAL A 180 -3.20 -9.29 -9.50
CA VAL A 180 -3.62 -8.03 -10.13
C VAL A 180 -3.22 -6.89 -9.22
N ALA A 181 -2.90 -5.73 -9.78
CA ALA A 181 -2.67 -4.54 -8.97
C ALA A 181 -3.59 -3.40 -9.40
N PHE A 182 -4.05 -2.62 -8.42
CA PHE A 182 -4.63 -1.30 -8.65
C PHE A 182 -3.60 -0.23 -8.31
N VAL A 183 -3.56 0.81 -9.12
CA VAL A 183 -2.77 2.02 -8.88
C VAL A 183 -3.73 3.20 -8.91
N VAL A 184 -3.83 3.88 -7.78
CA VAL A 184 -4.68 5.07 -7.62
C VAL A 184 -3.76 6.28 -7.47
N THR A 185 -3.94 7.29 -8.31
CA THR A 185 -3.22 8.56 -8.20
C THR A 185 -4.20 9.65 -7.80
N LYS A 186 -3.98 10.25 -6.63
CA LYS A 186 -4.82 11.35 -6.12
C LYS A 186 -4.64 12.59 -6.99
N GLN A 187 -5.74 13.17 -7.46
CA GLN A 187 -5.69 14.38 -8.26
C GLN A 187 -5.32 15.60 -7.41
N PRO A 188 -4.55 16.55 -7.93
CA PRO A 188 -4.37 17.82 -7.26
C PRO A 188 -5.73 18.54 -7.15
N HIS A 189 -5.97 19.18 -6.01
CA HIS A 189 -7.17 20.03 -5.88
C HIS A 189 -7.12 21.11 -6.95
N THR A 190 -7.88 20.93 -8.02
CA THR A 190 -8.16 22.02 -8.97
C THR A 190 -8.99 23.05 -8.19
N LYS A 191 -8.44 24.21 -7.88
CA LYS A 191 -9.28 25.35 -7.46
C LYS A 191 -10.28 25.56 -8.60
N ALA A 192 -11.57 25.42 -8.30
CA ALA A 192 -12.62 25.84 -9.23
C ALA A 192 -12.30 27.29 -9.58
N THR A 193 -11.91 27.52 -10.81
CA THR A 193 -11.84 28.88 -11.39
C THR A 193 -13.27 29.37 -11.44
N SER A 194 -13.60 30.28 -10.54
CA SER A 194 -14.88 31.03 -10.47
C SER A 194 -14.99 31.94 -11.69
#